data_eda62b113c8bde45a7f3c75d58c9c8d3
#
_entry.id   eda62b113c8bde45a7f3c75d58c9c8d3
#
_cell.length_a   1.000
_cell.length_b   1.000
_cell.length_c   1.000
_cell.angle_alpha   90.00
_cell.angle_beta   90.00
_cell.angle_gamma   90.00
#
_symmetry.space_group_name_H-M   'P 1'
#
loop_
_entity.id
_entity.type
_entity.pdbx_description
1 polymer ?
#
loop_
_entity_poly.entity_id
_entity_poly.type
_entity_poly.pdbx_seq_one_letter_code
_entity_poly.pdbx_strand_id
1 'polypeptide(L)'
;EKVDVLVIGAGPSGTVAASIIKKAGYSVQIVEKMKFPRFVIGESLLPRCMEALEEAGFLDAVKEKGFQEKFGAKFVKNGKICDYFFADQFTPGWSWTWQVPRGEFDKTLADCCEKMDIPVSYETTVTGIEFNGTDSVTTVEDINGNKSQIEARFIVDGSGYGRVIPRLFNMDRPSNLPPRKALFTHVV
;
A
#
# COMPACT_ATOMS: atom_id res chain seq x y z
N GLU A 1 -12.75 -4.61 -19.40
CA GLU A 1 -12.28 -5.72 -18.55
C GLU A 1 -13.26 -5.93 -17.40
N LYS A 2 -13.34 -7.17 -16.89
CA LYS A 2 -14.21 -7.49 -15.75
C LYS A 2 -13.46 -8.34 -14.72
N VAL A 3 -13.54 -7.93 -13.45
CA VAL A 3 -12.93 -8.61 -12.30
C VAL A 3 -13.89 -8.63 -11.11
N ASP A 4 -13.62 -9.48 -10.11
CA ASP A 4 -14.37 -9.40 -8.84
C ASP A 4 -13.95 -8.18 -8.03
N VAL A 5 -12.65 -7.90 -7.98
CA VAL A 5 -12.12 -6.78 -7.19
C VAL A 5 -11.10 -5.97 -7.98
N LEU A 6 -11.34 -4.67 -8.04
CA LEU A 6 -10.35 -3.70 -8.51
C LEU A 6 -9.64 -3.07 -7.31
N VAL A 7 -8.31 -3.09 -7.32
CA VAL A 7 -7.47 -2.43 -6.31
C VAL A 7 -6.83 -1.18 -6.91
N ILE A 8 -7.02 -0.04 -6.28
CA ILE A 8 -6.44 1.23 -6.70
C ILE A 8 -5.17 1.50 -5.88
N GLY A 9 -4.02 1.48 -6.54
CA GLY A 9 -2.70 1.68 -5.93
C GLY A 9 -1.99 0.39 -5.60
N ALA A 10 -0.75 0.25 -6.11
CA ALA A 10 0.15 -0.88 -5.88
C ALA A 10 1.12 -0.65 -4.70
N GLY A 11 0.78 0.21 -3.75
CA GLY A 11 1.50 0.34 -2.48
C GLY A 11 1.27 -0.87 -1.57
N PRO A 12 1.91 -0.91 -0.38
CA PRO A 12 1.85 -2.07 0.51
C PRO A 12 0.43 -2.50 0.88
N SER A 13 -0.48 -1.56 1.14
CA SER A 13 -1.88 -1.90 1.47
C SER A 13 -2.63 -2.52 0.28
N GLY A 14 -2.43 -1.97 -0.92
CA GLY A 14 -3.09 -2.49 -2.13
C GLY A 14 -2.58 -3.88 -2.53
N THR A 15 -1.26 -4.08 -2.55
CA THR A 15 -0.65 -5.36 -2.92
C THR A 15 -0.99 -6.47 -1.93
N VAL A 16 -0.92 -6.19 -0.63
CA VAL A 16 -1.31 -7.16 0.42
C VAL A 16 -2.79 -7.52 0.30
N ALA A 17 -3.68 -6.53 0.17
CA ALA A 17 -5.10 -6.80 -0.01
C ALA A 17 -5.38 -7.62 -1.28
N ALA A 18 -4.76 -7.26 -2.41
CA ALA A 18 -4.91 -7.97 -3.67
C ALA A 18 -4.48 -9.44 -3.56
N SER A 19 -3.34 -9.71 -2.89
CA SER A 19 -2.86 -11.08 -2.68
C SER A 19 -3.83 -11.90 -1.83
N ILE A 20 -4.29 -11.38 -0.71
CA ILE A 20 -5.22 -12.08 0.18
C ILE A 20 -6.54 -12.38 -0.54
N ILE A 21 -7.07 -11.42 -1.29
CA ILE A 21 -8.29 -11.58 -2.09
C ILE A 21 -8.10 -12.64 -3.19
N LYS A 22 -6.95 -12.63 -3.86
CA LYS A 22 -6.61 -13.64 -4.88
C LYS A 22 -6.53 -15.05 -4.27
N LYS A 23 -5.90 -15.19 -3.09
CA LYS A 23 -5.85 -16.46 -2.35
C LYS A 23 -7.24 -16.96 -1.95
N ALA A 24 -8.18 -16.06 -1.71
CA ALA A 24 -9.58 -16.42 -1.46
C ALA A 24 -10.35 -16.85 -2.71
N GLY A 25 -9.71 -16.89 -3.88
CA GLY A 25 -10.27 -17.40 -5.13
C GLY A 25 -10.96 -16.36 -6.01
N TYR A 26 -10.83 -15.06 -5.69
CA TYR A 26 -11.43 -13.99 -6.51
C TYR A 26 -10.47 -13.51 -7.60
N SER A 27 -11.02 -13.04 -8.70
CA SER A 27 -10.27 -12.33 -9.73
C SER A 27 -9.97 -10.91 -9.28
N VAL A 28 -8.69 -10.50 -9.38
CA VAL A 28 -8.20 -9.20 -8.90
C VAL A 28 -7.35 -8.54 -9.97
N GLN A 29 -7.48 -7.23 -10.10
CA GLN A 29 -6.59 -6.38 -10.90
C GLN A 29 -6.17 -5.18 -10.06
N ILE A 30 -4.92 -4.74 -10.23
CA ILE A 30 -4.38 -3.54 -9.59
C ILE A 30 -4.15 -2.48 -10.66
N VAL A 31 -4.52 -1.23 -10.38
CA VAL A 31 -4.14 -0.07 -11.18
C VAL A 31 -3.24 0.85 -10.36
N GLU A 32 -2.10 1.24 -10.92
CA GLU A 32 -1.11 2.10 -10.28
C GLU A 32 -0.73 3.26 -11.23
N LYS A 33 -0.87 4.49 -10.73
CA LYS A 33 -0.62 5.69 -11.53
C LYS A 33 0.86 5.93 -11.86
N MET A 34 1.76 5.35 -11.07
CA MET A 34 3.20 5.55 -11.23
C MET A 34 3.89 4.33 -11.81
N LYS A 35 5.04 4.55 -12.43
CA LYS A 35 5.97 3.49 -12.80
C LYS A 35 6.83 3.15 -11.58
N PHE A 36 7.11 1.87 -11.38
CA PHE A 36 7.98 1.39 -10.31
C PHE A 36 9.41 1.12 -10.81
N PRO A 37 10.44 1.24 -9.96
CA PRO A 37 10.37 1.71 -8.56
C PRO A 37 10.08 3.23 -8.46
N ARG A 38 9.41 3.65 -7.40
CA ARG A 38 9.07 5.06 -7.13
C ARG A 38 9.38 5.47 -5.71
N PHE A 39 9.69 6.74 -5.50
CA PHE A 39 9.88 7.28 -4.17
C PHE A 39 8.53 7.54 -3.48
N VAL A 40 8.39 7.06 -2.26
CA VAL A 40 7.29 7.39 -1.32
C VAL A 40 7.87 7.42 0.08
N ILE A 41 7.43 8.36 0.92
CA ILE A 41 7.81 8.39 2.33
C ILE A 41 6.97 7.39 3.15
N GLY A 42 7.55 6.88 4.25
CA GLY A 42 6.94 5.88 5.12
C GLY A 42 7.71 4.57 5.09
N GLU A 43 9.00 4.65 5.42
CA GLU A 43 9.99 3.56 5.31
C GLU A 43 10.10 2.73 6.59
N SER A 44 9.56 3.25 7.69
CA SER A 44 9.66 2.63 9.02
C SER A 44 8.43 1.76 9.26
N LEU A 45 8.57 0.45 9.07
CA LEU A 45 7.49 -0.49 9.33
C LEU A 45 7.25 -0.71 10.83
N LEU A 46 6.13 -1.33 11.15
CA LEU A 46 5.79 -1.79 12.51
C LEU A 46 5.64 -3.32 12.52
N PRO A 47 5.85 -3.99 13.66
CA PRO A 47 5.76 -5.45 13.75
C PRO A 47 4.47 -6.05 13.21
N ARG A 48 3.33 -5.36 13.34
CA ARG A 48 2.05 -5.80 12.81
C ARG A 48 2.05 -5.99 11.29
N CYS A 49 2.91 -5.28 10.56
CA CYS A 49 3.06 -5.46 9.11
C CYS A 49 3.58 -6.85 8.74
N MET A 50 4.36 -7.48 9.63
CA MET A 50 4.96 -8.80 9.38
C MET A 50 3.89 -9.87 9.20
N GLU A 51 2.84 -9.85 10.03
CA GLU A 51 1.71 -10.77 9.93
C GLU A 51 0.97 -10.60 8.60
N ALA A 52 0.76 -9.35 8.17
CA ALA A 52 0.11 -9.07 6.90
C ALA A 52 0.95 -9.53 5.69
N LEU A 53 2.29 -9.39 5.76
CA LEU A 53 3.21 -9.88 4.74
C LEU A 53 3.23 -11.42 4.70
N GLU A 54 3.16 -12.06 5.85
CA GLU A 54 3.10 -13.53 5.97
C GLU A 54 1.79 -14.06 5.38
N GLU A 55 0.65 -13.49 5.75
CA GLU A 55 -0.66 -13.85 5.23
C GLU A 55 -0.74 -13.65 3.71
N ALA A 56 -0.19 -12.54 3.21
CA ALA A 56 -0.09 -12.29 1.78
C ALA A 56 0.87 -13.27 1.06
N GLY A 57 1.80 -13.93 1.78
CA GLY A 57 2.83 -14.79 1.20
C GLY A 57 4.02 -14.02 0.61
N PHE A 58 4.25 -12.82 1.11
CA PHE A 58 5.32 -11.93 0.64
C PHE A 58 6.57 -11.93 1.53
N LEU A 59 6.46 -12.54 2.73
CA LEU A 59 7.48 -12.44 3.77
C LEU A 59 8.86 -12.90 3.30
N ASP A 60 8.94 -14.02 2.60
CA ASP A 60 10.22 -14.57 2.14
C ASP A 60 10.85 -13.68 1.06
N ALA A 61 10.08 -13.18 0.11
CA ALA A 61 10.57 -12.26 -0.91
C ALA A 61 11.11 -10.95 -0.31
N VAL A 62 10.50 -10.47 0.79
CA VAL A 62 10.98 -9.30 1.51
C VAL A 62 12.25 -9.62 2.31
N LYS A 63 12.33 -10.80 2.94
CA LYS A 63 13.55 -11.25 3.65
C LYS A 63 14.76 -11.34 2.72
N GLU A 64 14.57 -11.85 1.50
CA GLU A 64 15.64 -11.99 0.50
C GLU A 64 16.28 -10.65 0.12
N LYS A 65 15.58 -9.52 0.34
CA LYS A 65 16.12 -8.18 0.09
C LYS A 65 17.15 -7.73 1.11
N GLY A 66 17.19 -8.34 2.29
CA GLY A 66 18.16 -7.98 3.32
C GLY A 66 18.01 -6.57 3.87
N PHE A 67 16.77 -6.06 3.94
CA PHE A 67 16.50 -4.75 4.52
C PHE A 67 16.96 -4.65 5.98
N GLN A 68 17.26 -3.43 6.43
CA GLN A 68 17.69 -3.19 7.80
C GLN A 68 16.63 -3.62 8.81
N GLU A 69 16.99 -4.52 9.72
CA GLU A 69 16.13 -4.91 10.83
C GLU A 69 15.93 -3.76 11.82
N LYS A 70 14.74 -3.69 12.40
CA LYS A 70 14.31 -2.64 13.31
C LYS A 70 13.61 -3.26 14.51
N PHE A 71 14.10 -2.96 15.72
CA PHE A 71 13.66 -3.55 16.98
C PHE A 71 12.90 -2.57 17.88
N GLY A 72 12.76 -1.32 17.47
CA GLY A 72 12.10 -0.30 18.27
C GLY A 72 12.13 1.09 17.65
N ALA A 73 11.85 2.09 18.48
CA ALA A 73 11.94 3.49 18.13
C ALA A 73 12.49 4.30 19.31
N LYS A 74 13.27 5.32 19.01
CA LYS A 74 13.81 6.26 20.00
C LYS A 74 13.23 7.65 19.73
N PHE A 75 12.69 8.26 20.77
CA PHE A 75 12.15 9.61 20.73
C PHE A 75 13.00 10.51 21.62
N VAL A 76 13.42 11.63 21.09
CA VAL A 76 14.23 12.63 21.82
C VAL A 76 13.53 13.98 21.78
N LYS A 77 13.27 14.57 22.93
CA LYS A 77 12.69 15.91 23.05
C LYS A 77 13.26 16.64 24.26
N ASN A 78 13.86 17.81 24.04
CA ASN A 78 14.43 18.66 25.11
C ASN A 78 15.38 17.90 26.07
N GLY A 79 16.27 17.07 25.52
CA GLY A 79 17.19 16.23 26.28
C GLY A 79 16.58 15.01 26.99
N LYS A 80 15.27 14.85 26.93
CA LYS A 80 14.59 13.62 27.39
C LYS A 80 14.57 12.58 26.29
N ILE A 81 14.89 11.34 26.67
CA ILE A 81 14.91 10.18 25.78
C ILE A 81 13.79 9.23 26.22
N CYS A 82 13.06 8.72 25.26
CA CYS A 82 12.12 7.63 25.44
C CYS A 82 12.47 6.55 24.41
N ASP A 83 12.86 5.39 24.89
CA ASP A 83 13.07 4.21 24.09
C ASP A 83 11.79 3.35 24.12
N TYR A 84 11.42 2.84 22.95
CA TYR A 84 10.30 1.95 22.79
C TYR A 84 10.78 0.69 22.06
N PHE A 85 10.83 -0.43 22.77
CA PHE A 85 11.23 -1.71 22.21
C PHE A 85 10.01 -2.53 21.81
N PHE A 86 10.04 -3.08 20.61
CA PHE A 86 8.91 -3.89 20.12
C PHE A 86 8.75 -5.21 20.87
N ALA A 87 9.81 -5.69 21.54
CA ALA A 87 9.72 -6.87 22.40
C ALA A 87 8.88 -6.64 23.67
N ASP A 88 8.69 -5.37 24.10
CA ASP A 88 7.90 -4.99 25.26
C ASP A 88 6.41 -4.85 24.90
N GLN A 89 5.85 -5.86 24.22
CA GLN A 89 4.47 -5.85 23.74
C GLN A 89 3.52 -6.62 24.66
N PHE A 90 2.25 -6.20 24.70
CA PHE A 90 1.22 -6.84 25.53
C PHE A 90 0.73 -8.18 24.96
N THR A 91 0.73 -8.33 23.63
CA THR A 91 0.23 -9.52 22.95
C THR A 91 1.36 -10.24 22.24
N PRO A 92 1.34 -11.59 22.18
CA PRO A 92 2.27 -12.34 21.35
C PRO A 92 2.23 -11.86 19.90
N GLY A 93 3.39 -11.85 19.26
CA GLY A 93 3.53 -11.43 17.86
C GLY A 93 4.99 -11.19 17.51
N TRP A 94 5.23 -10.57 16.35
CA TRP A 94 6.56 -10.20 15.92
C TRP A 94 7.15 -9.12 16.84
N SER A 95 8.37 -9.33 17.32
CA SER A 95 9.10 -8.38 18.19
C SER A 95 10.06 -7.48 17.43
N TRP A 96 10.04 -7.54 16.09
CA TRP A 96 10.89 -6.77 15.19
C TRP A 96 10.22 -6.59 13.83
N THR A 97 10.79 -5.74 13.00
CA THR A 97 10.36 -5.48 11.63
C THR A 97 11.54 -4.96 10.80
N TRP A 98 11.26 -4.29 9.67
CA TRP A 98 12.28 -3.66 8.83
C TRP A 98 12.12 -2.15 8.72
N GLN A 99 13.25 -1.50 8.48
CA GLN A 99 13.35 -0.19 7.84
C GLN A 99 13.58 -0.45 6.35
N VAL A 100 12.72 0.06 5.49
CA VAL A 100 12.72 -0.30 4.07
C VAL A 100 12.79 0.93 3.16
N PRO A 101 13.66 0.95 2.15
CA PRO A 101 13.54 1.88 1.03
C PRO A 101 12.26 1.57 0.25
N ARG A 102 11.27 2.46 0.29
CA ARG A 102 9.94 2.22 -0.25
C ARG A 102 9.92 1.90 -1.75
N GLY A 103 10.83 2.48 -2.52
CA GLY A 103 10.94 2.18 -3.95
C GLY A 103 11.16 0.69 -4.21
N GLU A 104 12.11 0.10 -3.51
CA GLU A 104 12.45 -1.31 -3.64
C GLU A 104 11.43 -2.22 -2.97
N PHE A 105 10.99 -1.85 -1.77
CA PHE A 105 9.99 -2.60 -1.03
C PHE A 105 8.67 -2.71 -1.81
N ASP A 106 8.10 -1.59 -2.25
CA ASP A 106 6.84 -1.57 -2.98
C ASP A 106 6.95 -2.36 -4.31
N LYS A 107 8.10 -2.23 -5.01
CA LYS A 107 8.35 -3.01 -6.23
C LYS A 107 8.37 -4.51 -5.95
N THR A 108 9.01 -4.93 -4.85
CA THR A 108 9.06 -6.35 -4.44
C THR A 108 7.64 -6.90 -4.22
N LEU A 109 6.78 -6.16 -3.52
CA LEU A 109 5.41 -6.59 -3.28
C LEU A 109 4.58 -6.65 -4.57
N ALA A 110 4.76 -5.68 -5.47
CA ALA A 110 4.09 -5.69 -6.77
C ALA A 110 4.55 -6.88 -7.62
N ASP A 111 5.85 -7.19 -7.65
CA ASP A 111 6.39 -8.37 -8.35
C ASP A 111 5.82 -9.69 -7.78
N CYS A 112 5.57 -9.74 -6.47
CA CYS A 112 4.90 -10.89 -5.87
C CYS A 112 3.45 -11.01 -6.34
N CYS A 113 2.71 -9.90 -6.50
CA CYS A 113 1.37 -9.91 -7.07
C CYS A 113 1.37 -10.44 -8.51
N GLU A 114 2.30 -9.95 -9.34
CA GLU A 114 2.43 -10.40 -10.75
C GLU A 114 2.74 -11.89 -10.84
N LYS A 115 3.59 -12.42 -9.95
CA LYS A 115 3.89 -13.86 -9.84
C LYS A 115 2.68 -14.72 -9.40
N MET A 116 1.68 -14.09 -8.80
CA MET A 116 0.41 -14.72 -8.41
C MET A 116 -0.68 -14.56 -9.48
N ASP A 117 -0.33 -14.16 -10.69
CA ASP A 117 -1.25 -13.86 -11.77
C ASP A 117 -2.28 -12.77 -11.39
N ILE A 118 -1.82 -11.74 -10.67
CA ILE A 118 -2.58 -10.51 -10.42
C ILE A 118 -2.03 -9.45 -11.37
N PRO A 119 -2.79 -9.02 -12.39
CA PRO A 119 -2.34 -7.98 -13.30
C PRO A 119 -2.13 -6.65 -12.56
N VAL A 120 -1.01 -5.98 -12.84
CA VAL A 120 -0.72 -4.63 -12.34
C VAL A 120 -0.57 -3.69 -13.53
N SER A 121 -1.55 -2.81 -13.72
CA SER A 121 -1.51 -1.78 -14.77
C SER A 121 -0.83 -0.54 -14.23
N TYR A 122 0.46 -0.39 -14.54
CA TYR A 122 1.24 0.80 -14.20
C TYR A 122 0.91 1.99 -15.11
N GLU A 123 1.28 3.19 -14.69
CA GLU A 123 1.06 4.43 -15.43
C GLU A 123 -0.41 4.63 -15.83
N THR A 124 -1.31 4.11 -14.98
CA THR A 124 -2.75 4.07 -15.22
C THR A 124 -3.48 4.79 -14.07
N THR A 125 -4.15 5.88 -14.40
CA THR A 125 -4.83 6.75 -13.44
C THR A 125 -6.33 6.51 -13.45
N VAL A 126 -6.94 6.33 -12.29
CA VAL A 126 -8.40 6.30 -12.15
C VAL A 126 -8.94 7.73 -12.28
N THR A 127 -9.81 7.96 -13.26
CA THR A 127 -10.40 9.26 -13.57
C THR A 127 -11.88 9.36 -13.22
N GLY A 128 -12.59 8.25 -13.04
CA GLY A 128 -14.00 8.23 -12.66
C GLY A 128 -14.44 6.85 -12.18
N ILE A 129 -15.46 6.82 -11.35
CA ILE A 129 -16.11 5.59 -10.85
C ILE A 129 -17.61 5.82 -10.87
N GLU A 130 -18.34 4.89 -11.48
CA GLU A 130 -19.80 4.86 -11.47
C GLU A 130 -20.27 3.56 -10.81
N PHE A 131 -21.25 3.64 -9.92
CA PHE A 131 -21.83 2.49 -9.26
C PHE A 131 -23.18 2.15 -9.89
N ASN A 132 -23.34 0.89 -10.31
CA ASN A 132 -24.54 0.32 -10.90
C ASN A 132 -25.11 -0.77 -9.98
N GLY A 133 -25.87 -0.36 -8.96
CA GLY A 133 -26.40 -1.33 -7.99
C GLY A 133 -25.28 -2.01 -7.20
N THR A 134 -24.99 -3.27 -7.54
CA THR A 134 -23.97 -4.07 -6.84
C THR A 134 -22.58 -4.00 -7.48
N ASP A 135 -22.47 -3.51 -8.70
CA ASP A 135 -21.24 -3.46 -9.47
C ASP A 135 -20.79 -2.01 -9.68
N SER A 136 -19.57 -1.84 -10.13
CA SER A 136 -18.98 -0.54 -10.46
C SER A 136 -18.32 -0.58 -11.84
N VAL A 137 -18.29 0.57 -12.51
CA VAL A 137 -17.51 0.81 -13.73
C VAL A 137 -16.49 1.90 -13.42
N THR A 138 -15.22 1.53 -13.43
CA THR A 138 -14.11 2.45 -13.21
C THR A 138 -13.49 2.86 -14.53
N THR A 139 -13.46 4.16 -14.80
CA THR A 139 -12.75 4.72 -15.95
C THR A 139 -11.30 4.97 -15.56
N VAL A 140 -10.39 4.42 -16.35
CA VAL A 140 -8.94 4.60 -16.19
C VAL A 140 -8.35 5.22 -17.45
N GLU A 141 -7.24 5.95 -17.27
CA GLU A 141 -6.52 6.64 -18.34
C GLU A 141 -5.03 6.28 -18.24
N ASP A 142 -4.46 5.80 -19.34
CA ASP A 142 -3.03 5.50 -19.43
C ASP A 142 -2.20 6.78 -19.64
N ILE A 143 -0.86 6.65 -19.64
CA ILE A 143 0.06 7.77 -19.82
C ILE A 143 -0.08 8.47 -21.19
N ASN A 144 -0.66 7.79 -22.19
CA ASN A 144 -0.89 8.30 -23.53
C ASN A 144 -2.26 9.00 -23.67
N GLY A 145 -3.06 9.03 -22.59
CA GLY A 145 -4.39 9.60 -22.60
C GLY A 145 -5.49 8.66 -23.13
N ASN A 146 -5.17 7.37 -23.38
CA ASN A 146 -6.17 6.40 -23.80
C ASN A 146 -7.02 6.00 -22.60
N LYS A 147 -8.33 6.08 -22.77
CA LYS A 147 -9.29 5.70 -21.74
C LYS A 147 -9.81 4.30 -21.95
N SER A 148 -9.95 3.56 -20.86
CA SER A 148 -10.60 2.25 -20.84
C SER A 148 -11.46 2.11 -19.58
N GLN A 149 -12.24 1.03 -19.52
CA GLN A 149 -13.15 0.77 -18.41
C GLN A 149 -12.89 -0.61 -17.81
N ILE A 150 -12.96 -0.66 -16.47
CA ILE A 150 -12.85 -1.88 -15.68
C ILE A 150 -14.15 -2.03 -14.89
N GLU A 151 -14.88 -3.12 -15.13
CA GLU A 151 -16.03 -3.52 -14.34
C GLU A 151 -15.57 -4.32 -13.12
N ALA A 152 -16.04 -3.97 -11.94
CA ALA A 152 -15.70 -4.69 -10.71
C ALA A 152 -16.90 -4.76 -9.76
N ARG A 153 -17.04 -5.89 -9.05
CA ARG A 153 -18.03 -6.05 -8.00
C ARG A 153 -17.66 -5.26 -6.75
N PHE A 154 -16.36 -5.10 -6.51
CA PHE A 154 -15.83 -4.38 -5.35
C PHE A 154 -14.59 -3.56 -5.72
N ILE A 155 -14.40 -2.43 -5.03
CA ILE A 155 -13.20 -1.60 -5.20
C ILE A 155 -12.51 -1.46 -3.84
N VAL A 156 -11.18 -1.67 -3.83
CA VAL A 156 -10.31 -1.38 -2.69
C VAL A 156 -9.47 -0.14 -3.00
N ASP A 157 -9.67 0.95 -2.26
CA ASP A 157 -8.84 2.15 -2.39
C ASP A 157 -7.57 2.04 -1.53
N GLY A 158 -6.50 1.53 -2.12
CA GLY A 158 -5.14 1.48 -1.58
C GLY A 158 -4.26 2.65 -2.04
N SER A 159 -4.83 3.74 -2.56
CA SER A 159 -4.11 4.86 -3.16
C SER A 159 -3.33 5.74 -2.17
N GLY A 160 -3.44 5.50 -0.86
CA GLY A 160 -2.72 6.23 0.19
C GLY A 160 -2.96 7.74 0.10
N TYR A 161 -1.91 8.54 -0.05
CA TYR A 161 -2.02 9.99 -0.23
C TYR A 161 -2.74 10.41 -1.52
N GLY A 162 -2.95 9.47 -2.46
CA GLY A 162 -3.76 9.70 -3.66
C GLY A 162 -5.22 9.99 -3.32
N ARG A 163 -5.77 9.30 -2.29
CA ARG A 163 -7.14 9.51 -1.81
C ARG A 163 -8.14 9.52 -2.96
N VAL A 164 -8.08 8.50 -3.83
CA VAL A 164 -8.81 8.50 -5.11
C VAL A 164 -10.31 8.56 -4.87
N ILE A 165 -10.87 7.61 -4.12
CA ILE A 165 -12.30 7.60 -3.81
C ILE A 165 -12.74 8.86 -3.05
N PRO A 166 -12.08 9.27 -1.94
CA PRO A 166 -12.46 10.49 -1.25
C PRO A 166 -12.47 11.75 -2.11
N ARG A 167 -11.56 11.87 -3.07
CA ARG A 167 -11.51 13.02 -3.99
C ARG A 167 -12.60 12.96 -5.04
N LEU A 168 -12.83 11.81 -5.66
CA LEU A 168 -13.86 11.64 -6.69
C LEU A 168 -15.26 11.90 -6.15
N PHE A 169 -15.51 11.54 -4.89
CA PHE A 169 -16.85 11.65 -4.28
C PHE A 169 -16.97 12.80 -3.26
N ASN A 170 -16.01 13.73 -3.20
CA ASN A 170 -16.00 14.87 -2.28
C ASN A 170 -16.23 14.48 -0.81
N MET A 171 -15.58 13.38 -0.37
CA MET A 171 -15.75 12.82 0.98
C MET A 171 -14.81 13.44 2.02
N ASP A 172 -13.98 14.40 1.63
CA ASP A 172 -13.02 15.05 2.53
C ASP A 172 -13.73 15.81 3.64
N ARG A 173 -13.21 15.72 4.84
CA ARG A 173 -13.67 16.46 6.01
C ARG A 173 -12.51 17.26 6.61
N PRO A 174 -12.76 18.47 7.16
CA PRO A 174 -11.75 19.20 7.92
C PRO A 174 -11.21 18.37 9.08
N SER A 175 -9.90 18.47 9.32
CA SER A 175 -9.29 17.82 10.49
C SER A 175 -9.58 18.66 11.76
N ASN A 176 -9.96 17.99 12.85
CA ASN A 176 -10.08 18.60 14.17
C ASN A 176 -8.72 18.69 14.89
N LEU A 177 -7.66 18.10 14.31
CA LEU A 177 -6.32 18.14 14.89
C LEU A 177 -5.55 19.35 14.38
N PRO A 178 -4.68 19.95 15.21
CA PRO A 178 -3.82 21.03 14.78
C PRO A 178 -2.91 20.55 13.62
N PRO A 179 -2.62 21.42 12.65
CA PRO A 179 -1.71 21.08 11.55
C PRO A 179 -0.34 20.65 12.10
N ARG A 180 0.20 19.58 11.53
CA ARG A 180 1.53 19.06 11.86
C ARG A 180 2.35 18.90 10.59
N LYS A 181 3.64 19.11 10.71
CA LYS A 181 4.60 18.93 9.62
C LYS A 181 5.75 18.07 10.11
N ALA A 182 6.10 17.04 9.33
CA ALA A 182 7.32 16.28 9.52
C ALA A 182 8.39 16.77 8.54
N LEU A 183 9.60 16.95 9.04
CA LEU A 183 10.80 17.15 8.23
C LEU A 183 11.64 15.89 8.35
N PHE A 184 12.16 15.43 7.24
CA PHE A 184 12.99 14.22 7.21
C PHE A 184 14.18 14.42 6.27
N THR A 185 15.21 13.62 6.48
CA THR A 185 16.36 13.51 5.58
C THR A 185 16.94 12.11 5.65
N HIS A 186 17.60 11.69 4.60
CA HIS A 186 18.47 10.54 4.61
C HIS A 186 19.90 11.02 4.87
N VAL A 187 20.63 10.29 5.69
CA VAL A 187 22.03 10.56 6.01
C VAL A 187 22.88 9.36 5.58
N VAL A 188 24.11 9.65 5.14
CA VAL A 188 25.12 8.66 4.79
C VAL A 188 26.13 8.55 5.91
#